data_7860a3ccaed4dd3d2e43bd7820e7a439
#
_entry.id   7860a3ccaed4dd3d2e43bd7820e7a439
#
_cell.length_a   1.000
_cell.length_b   1.000
_cell.length_c   1.000
_cell.angle_alpha   90.00
_cell.angle_beta   90.00
_cell.angle_gamma   90.00
#
_symmetry.space_group_name_H-M   'P 1'
#
loop_
_entity.id
_entity.type
_entity.pdbx_description
1 polymer ?
#
loop_
_entity_poly.entity_id
_entity_poly.type
_entity_poly.pdbx_seq_one_letter_code
_entity_poly.pdbx_strand_id
1 'polypeptide(L)'
;MKKERFVDWWKQDKRYMTLLKAVLMALLPLLCCLVRTAAEGRSIGQVYLPSSEWNDELFYFKQVEGIVNYGFPRGYFGFNESHALQLSFAAWSPVLVFPWILWGLLFGWNLLSPVICNIVLLTITMFVFVWLVKPTWKQLGILTVLFSLYSLFVRYMLSGMPEVICFSLLILFYGLAMSYLKKESRGKLIAMFVISVLLTLCGLICCCFWLWPAISGSAVIKRQGGSDRF
;
A
#
# COMPACT_ATOMS: atom_id res chain seq x y z
N MET A 1 -10.27 -19.95 40.11
CA MET A 1 -11.04 -18.76 39.70
C MET A 1 -10.21 -17.48 39.50
N LYS A 2 -9.27 -17.08 40.35
CA LYS A 2 -8.45 -15.84 40.16
C LYS A 2 -7.42 -15.94 39.02
N LYS A 3 -6.83 -17.12 38.81
CA LYS A 3 -5.76 -17.35 37.83
C LYS A 3 -6.29 -17.30 36.37
N GLU A 4 -7.51 -17.80 36.12
CA GLU A 4 -8.14 -17.78 34.81
C GLU A 4 -8.55 -16.37 34.37
N ARG A 5 -9.13 -15.55 35.28
CA ARG A 5 -9.45 -14.14 35.02
C ARG A 5 -8.20 -13.32 34.68
N PHE A 6 -7.06 -13.58 35.33
CA PHE A 6 -5.83 -12.86 35.04
C PHE A 6 -5.24 -13.23 33.66
N VAL A 7 -5.33 -14.50 33.26
CA VAL A 7 -4.89 -14.98 31.95
C VAL A 7 -5.79 -14.43 30.84
N ASP A 8 -7.10 -14.32 31.05
CA ASP A 8 -8.03 -13.76 30.09
C ASP A 8 -7.85 -12.24 29.95
N TRP A 9 -7.66 -11.53 31.04
CA TRP A 9 -7.33 -10.11 31.05
C TRP A 9 -6.00 -9.86 30.30
N TRP A 10 -4.95 -10.66 30.53
CA TRP A 10 -3.67 -10.55 29.84
C TRP A 10 -3.75 -10.86 28.34
N LYS A 11 -4.61 -11.79 27.93
CA LYS A 11 -4.88 -12.06 26.50
C LYS A 11 -5.66 -10.92 25.85
N GLN A 12 -6.58 -10.33 26.56
CA GLN A 12 -7.37 -9.20 26.12
C GLN A 12 -6.49 -7.94 25.97
N ASP A 13 -5.61 -7.70 26.95
CA ASP A 13 -4.65 -6.60 26.92
C ASP A 13 -3.71 -6.69 25.71
N LYS A 14 -3.23 -7.88 25.34
CA LYS A 14 -2.42 -8.07 24.12
C LYS A 14 -3.13 -7.67 22.82
N ARG A 15 -4.44 -7.85 22.72
CA ARG A 15 -5.21 -7.42 21.55
C ARG A 15 -5.36 -5.91 21.50
N TYR A 16 -5.70 -5.28 22.60
CA TYR A 16 -5.80 -3.83 22.73
C TYR A 16 -4.47 -3.15 22.41
N MET A 17 -3.37 -3.66 22.93
CA MET A 17 -2.04 -3.14 22.66
C MET A 17 -1.63 -3.29 21.19
N THR A 18 -2.04 -4.37 20.52
CA THR A 18 -1.83 -4.53 19.06
C THR A 18 -2.68 -3.53 18.30
N LEU A 19 -3.94 -3.35 18.68
CA LEU A 19 -4.83 -2.37 18.05
C LEU A 19 -4.29 -0.95 18.22
N LEU A 20 -3.89 -0.58 19.45
CA LEU A 20 -3.30 0.74 19.71
C LEU A 20 -2.08 1.00 18.82
N LYS A 21 -1.14 0.03 18.74
CA LYS A 21 0.03 0.14 17.85
C LYS A 21 -0.37 0.27 16.38
N ALA A 22 -1.39 -0.47 15.94
CA ALA A 22 -1.88 -0.42 14.56
C ALA A 22 -2.50 0.95 14.26
N VAL A 23 -3.29 1.50 15.17
CA VAL A 23 -3.88 2.85 15.03
C VAL A 23 -2.79 3.93 15.01
N LEU A 24 -1.82 3.88 15.93
CA LEU A 24 -0.71 4.85 15.96
C LEU A 24 0.08 4.84 14.66
N MET A 25 0.40 3.64 14.13
CA MET A 25 1.13 3.54 12.88
C MET A 25 0.28 3.93 11.67
N ALA A 26 -1.02 3.68 11.69
CA ALA A 26 -1.96 4.09 10.66
C ALA A 26 -2.09 5.62 10.56
N LEU A 27 -1.96 6.34 11.65
CA LEU A 27 -1.99 7.80 11.64
C LEU A 27 -0.70 8.44 11.10
N LEU A 28 0.40 7.69 11.03
CA LEU A 28 1.71 8.21 10.64
C LEU A 28 1.71 8.84 9.24
N PRO A 29 1.15 8.24 8.17
CA PRO A 29 1.09 8.86 6.85
C PRO A 29 0.43 10.24 6.87
N LEU A 30 -0.73 10.35 7.51
CA LEU A 30 -1.43 11.62 7.64
C LEU A 30 -0.62 12.65 8.43
N LEU A 31 -0.02 12.26 9.56
CA LEU A 31 0.80 13.16 10.37
C LEU A 31 2.01 13.66 9.61
N CYS A 32 2.70 12.80 8.86
CA CYS A 32 3.83 13.20 8.02
C CYS A 32 3.41 14.22 6.94
N CYS A 33 2.26 14.00 6.30
CA CYS A 33 1.72 14.93 5.32
C CYS A 33 1.34 16.27 5.95
N LEU A 34 0.68 16.27 7.11
CA LEU A 34 0.33 17.50 7.84
C LEU A 34 1.57 18.30 8.26
N VAL A 35 2.58 17.62 8.81
CA VAL A 35 3.85 18.28 9.20
C VAL A 35 4.54 18.86 7.98
N ARG A 36 4.59 18.12 6.87
CA ARG A 36 5.24 18.59 5.64
C ARG A 36 4.52 19.80 5.06
N THR A 37 3.20 19.75 4.89
CA THR A 37 2.44 20.88 4.34
C THR A 37 2.48 22.10 5.27
N ALA A 38 2.41 21.90 6.59
CA ALA A 38 2.56 22.99 7.56
C ALA A 38 3.95 23.65 7.51
N ALA A 39 5.01 22.85 7.36
CA ALA A 39 6.38 23.38 7.18
C ALA A 39 6.53 24.21 5.88
N GLU A 40 5.72 23.93 4.87
CA GLU A 40 5.64 24.69 3.62
C GLU A 40 4.66 25.87 3.69
N GLY A 41 4.05 26.14 4.84
CA GLY A 41 3.09 27.22 5.05
C GLY A 41 1.74 27.02 4.36
N ARG A 42 1.38 25.78 4.04
CA ARG A 42 0.12 25.41 3.36
C ARG A 42 -0.62 24.27 4.07
N SER A 43 -1.88 24.07 3.74
CA SER A 43 -2.68 22.92 4.17
C SER A 43 -2.69 21.83 3.09
N ILE A 44 -3.09 20.60 3.47
CA ILE A 44 -3.28 19.49 2.50
C ILE A 44 -4.29 19.89 1.41
N GLY A 45 -5.34 20.63 1.74
CA GLY A 45 -6.33 21.10 0.78
C GLY A 45 -5.82 22.10 -0.24
N GLN A 46 -4.62 22.65 -0.06
CA GLN A 46 -3.95 23.57 -0.96
C GLN A 46 -2.88 22.87 -1.83
N VAL A 47 -2.75 21.55 -1.73
CA VAL A 47 -1.91 20.77 -2.64
C VAL A 47 -2.57 20.76 -4.01
N TYR A 48 -1.81 21.10 -5.03
CA TYR A 48 -2.26 21.11 -6.43
C TYR A 48 -1.40 20.20 -7.28
N LEU A 49 -1.96 19.72 -8.38
CA LEU A 49 -1.25 18.92 -9.36
C LEU A 49 -0.89 19.76 -10.61
N PRO A 50 0.29 19.57 -11.21
CA PRO A 50 1.35 18.67 -10.74
C PRO A 50 2.06 19.25 -9.52
N SER A 51 2.36 18.41 -8.53
CA SER A 51 3.14 18.80 -7.35
C SER A 51 4.65 18.67 -7.60
N SER A 52 5.02 18.03 -8.69
CA SER A 52 6.38 17.83 -9.17
C SER A 52 6.58 18.50 -10.53
N GLU A 53 7.84 18.60 -10.96
CA GLU A 53 8.18 19.13 -12.30
C GLU A 53 7.81 18.18 -13.46
N TRP A 54 7.23 17.00 -13.15
CA TRP A 54 6.91 15.95 -14.10
C TRP A 54 5.44 16.01 -14.53
N ASN A 55 5.19 15.98 -15.82
CA ASN A 55 3.84 15.96 -16.37
C ASN A 55 3.07 14.65 -16.14
N ASP A 56 3.76 13.60 -15.66
CA ASP A 56 3.18 12.28 -15.43
C ASP A 56 1.99 12.30 -14.46
N GLU A 57 2.02 13.18 -13.45
CA GLU A 57 0.93 13.33 -12.50
C GLU A 57 -0.39 13.70 -13.17
N LEU A 58 -0.34 14.65 -14.11
CA LEU A 58 -1.54 15.06 -14.88
C LEU A 58 -1.99 13.97 -15.83
N PHE A 59 -1.06 13.21 -16.38
CA PHE A 59 -1.37 12.11 -17.27
C PHE A 59 -2.17 11.02 -16.53
N TYR A 60 -1.71 10.57 -15.37
CA TYR A 60 -2.43 9.61 -14.53
C TYR A 60 -3.78 10.17 -14.07
N PHE A 61 -3.80 11.44 -13.64
CA PHE A 61 -5.02 12.10 -13.22
C PHE A 61 -6.09 12.09 -14.33
N LYS A 62 -5.71 12.46 -15.56
CA LYS A 62 -6.60 12.51 -16.72
C LYS A 62 -7.06 11.13 -17.19
N GLN A 63 -6.25 10.11 -17.04
CA GLN A 63 -6.69 8.74 -17.30
C GLN A 63 -7.83 8.30 -16.40
N VAL A 64 -7.68 8.55 -15.08
CA VAL A 64 -8.72 8.23 -14.12
C VAL A 64 -9.97 9.08 -14.36
N GLU A 65 -9.80 10.38 -14.62
CA GLU A 65 -10.90 11.28 -15.00
C GLU A 65 -11.67 10.74 -16.22
N GLY A 66 -10.96 10.28 -17.23
CA GLY A 66 -11.55 9.66 -18.42
C GLY A 66 -12.39 8.43 -18.08
N ILE A 67 -11.86 7.54 -17.24
CA ILE A 67 -12.57 6.32 -16.83
C ILE A 67 -13.80 6.66 -15.99
N VAL A 68 -13.68 7.56 -15.02
CA VAL A 68 -14.77 7.95 -14.12
C VAL A 68 -15.90 8.62 -14.90
N ASN A 69 -15.58 9.50 -15.86
CA ASN A 69 -16.59 10.28 -16.58
C ASN A 69 -17.15 9.58 -17.80
N TYR A 70 -16.39 8.70 -18.46
CA TYR A 70 -16.76 8.13 -19.76
C TYR A 70 -16.71 6.59 -19.79
N GLY A 71 -16.26 5.94 -18.74
CA GLY A 71 -16.17 4.48 -18.62
C GLY A 71 -14.94 3.87 -19.32
N PHE A 72 -14.06 4.67 -19.93
CA PHE A 72 -12.84 4.19 -20.57
C PHE A 72 -11.70 5.21 -20.47
N PRO A 73 -10.43 4.78 -20.49
CA PRO A 73 -9.30 5.69 -20.47
C PRO A 73 -9.25 6.48 -21.77
N ARG A 74 -9.19 7.79 -21.64
CA ARG A 74 -8.83 8.68 -22.73
C ARG A 74 -7.35 8.95 -22.62
N GLY A 75 -6.56 8.56 -23.60
CA GLY A 75 -5.19 8.97 -23.76
C GLY A 75 -5.16 10.48 -23.91
N TYR A 76 -4.50 11.18 -23.01
CA TYR A 76 -4.69 12.62 -22.94
C TYR A 76 -3.40 13.38 -23.06
N PHE A 77 -2.37 13.11 -23.23
CA PHE A 77 -1.08 13.70 -23.54
C PHE A 77 -0.12 12.58 -23.92
N GLY A 78 0.33 12.56 -25.15
CA GLY A 78 1.60 11.94 -25.47
C GLY A 78 2.71 12.80 -24.88
N PHE A 79 3.81 12.22 -24.49
CA PHE A 79 5.01 12.93 -24.06
C PHE A 79 5.45 14.01 -25.06
N ASN A 80 5.05 13.90 -26.33
CA ASN A 80 5.24 14.87 -27.40
C ASN A 80 3.94 15.52 -27.88
N GLU A 81 2.86 15.45 -27.10
CA GLU A 81 1.56 16.07 -27.38
C GLU A 81 0.94 15.73 -28.73
N SER A 82 1.50 14.78 -29.45
CA SER A 82 1.16 14.54 -30.84
C SER A 82 -0.13 13.75 -31.06
N HIS A 83 -0.58 12.97 -30.06
CA HIS A 83 -1.73 12.09 -30.23
C HIS A 83 -2.46 11.81 -28.92
N ALA A 84 -3.73 12.19 -28.84
CA ALA A 84 -4.66 11.69 -27.83
C ALA A 84 -5.12 10.28 -28.23
N LEU A 85 -4.54 9.25 -27.66
CA LEU A 85 -4.94 7.87 -27.90
C LEU A 85 -6.14 7.50 -27.03
N GLN A 86 -7.23 7.07 -27.65
CA GLN A 86 -8.34 6.46 -26.92
C GLN A 86 -7.96 5.03 -26.48
N LEU A 87 -8.50 4.60 -25.36
CA LEU A 87 -8.27 3.26 -24.79
C LEU A 87 -6.80 2.93 -24.46
N SER A 88 -5.94 3.94 -24.36
CA SER A 88 -4.56 3.72 -23.94
C SER A 88 -4.38 4.03 -22.44
N PHE A 89 -3.55 3.24 -21.80
CA PHE A 89 -3.09 3.49 -20.45
C PHE A 89 -1.69 4.10 -20.49
N ALA A 90 -1.35 4.87 -19.45
CA ALA A 90 0.02 5.29 -19.22
C ALA A 90 0.96 4.08 -19.20
N ALA A 91 2.25 4.34 -19.37
CA ALA A 91 3.31 3.33 -19.55
C ALA A 91 3.30 2.17 -18.52
N TRP A 92 2.66 2.35 -17.38
CA TRP A 92 2.76 1.47 -16.21
C TRP A 92 1.51 0.65 -16.00
N SER A 93 0.63 0.31 -16.73
CA SER A 93 -0.48 -0.62 -16.45
C SER A 93 -1.70 -0.01 -15.73
N PRO A 94 -2.90 -0.43 -16.10
CA PRO A 94 -4.14 -0.02 -15.44
C PRO A 94 -4.20 -0.39 -13.96
N VAL A 95 -3.47 -1.42 -13.53
CA VAL A 95 -3.44 -1.87 -12.11
C VAL A 95 -2.93 -0.76 -11.20
N LEU A 96 -2.00 0.06 -11.68
CA LEU A 96 -1.41 1.14 -10.92
C LEU A 96 -2.40 2.26 -10.57
N VAL A 97 -3.39 2.50 -11.42
CA VAL A 97 -4.42 3.53 -11.19
C VAL A 97 -5.75 2.98 -10.68
N PHE A 98 -5.86 1.65 -10.57
CA PHE A 98 -7.11 0.99 -10.16
C PHE A 98 -7.69 1.46 -8.81
N PRO A 99 -6.92 1.65 -7.73
CA PRO A 99 -7.45 2.19 -6.49
C PRO A 99 -8.01 3.62 -6.64
N TRP A 100 -7.40 4.43 -7.47
CA TRP A 100 -7.88 5.78 -7.78
C TRP A 100 -9.18 5.76 -8.58
N ILE A 101 -9.31 4.80 -9.53
CA ILE A 101 -10.56 4.60 -10.27
C ILE A 101 -11.70 4.26 -9.30
N LEU A 102 -11.48 3.30 -8.40
CA LEU A 102 -12.46 2.96 -7.37
C LEU A 102 -12.81 4.16 -6.48
N TRP A 103 -11.81 4.93 -6.08
CA TRP A 103 -12.03 6.16 -5.31
C TRP A 103 -12.90 7.15 -6.09
N GLY A 104 -12.55 7.41 -7.34
CA GLY A 104 -13.27 8.35 -8.20
C GLY A 104 -14.72 7.95 -8.46
N LEU A 105 -14.98 6.65 -8.64
CA LEU A 105 -16.35 6.13 -8.82
C LEU A 105 -17.20 6.24 -7.54
N LEU A 106 -16.59 6.13 -6.37
CA LEU A 106 -17.31 6.16 -5.09
C LEU A 106 -17.50 7.58 -4.52
N PHE A 107 -16.48 8.43 -4.66
CA PHE A 107 -16.40 9.73 -3.98
C PHE A 107 -16.29 10.92 -4.92
N GLY A 108 -16.26 10.67 -6.24
CA GLY A 108 -15.95 11.68 -7.22
C GLY A 108 -14.45 11.88 -7.42
N TRP A 109 -14.09 12.52 -8.54
CA TRP A 109 -12.71 12.71 -8.95
C TRP A 109 -12.40 14.21 -9.14
N ASN A 110 -11.43 14.71 -8.39
CA ASN A 110 -10.95 16.08 -8.43
C ASN A 110 -9.44 16.13 -8.17
N LEU A 111 -8.82 17.30 -8.29
CA LEU A 111 -7.37 17.47 -8.17
C LEU A 111 -6.78 17.01 -6.82
N LEU A 112 -7.57 16.97 -5.78
CA LEU A 112 -7.15 16.52 -4.46
C LEU A 112 -7.36 15.00 -4.26
N SER A 113 -8.17 14.37 -5.09
CA SER A 113 -8.53 12.95 -4.97
C SER A 113 -7.32 12.00 -4.94
N PRO A 114 -6.29 12.15 -5.79
CA PRO A 114 -5.08 11.31 -5.73
C PRO A 114 -4.40 11.38 -4.36
N VAL A 115 -4.23 12.59 -3.82
CA VAL A 115 -3.55 12.83 -2.54
C VAL A 115 -4.32 12.16 -1.39
N ILE A 116 -5.63 12.37 -1.33
CA ILE A 116 -6.46 11.78 -0.28
C ILE A 116 -6.46 10.25 -0.39
N CYS A 117 -6.64 9.72 -1.60
CA CYS A 117 -6.62 8.27 -1.83
C CYS A 117 -5.26 7.65 -1.43
N ASN A 118 -4.15 8.29 -1.76
CA ASN A 118 -2.81 7.85 -1.39
C ASN A 118 -2.64 7.80 0.14
N ILE A 119 -3.05 8.84 0.85
CA ILE A 119 -2.98 8.89 2.32
C ILE A 119 -3.86 7.79 2.93
N VAL A 120 -5.09 7.63 2.47
CA VAL A 120 -6.02 6.60 2.97
C VAL A 120 -5.48 5.20 2.71
N LEU A 121 -4.97 4.94 1.50
CA LEU A 121 -4.40 3.65 1.14
C LEU A 121 -3.24 3.27 2.05
N LEU A 122 -2.31 4.19 2.28
CA LEU A 122 -1.18 3.95 3.18
C LEU A 122 -1.59 3.83 4.64
N THR A 123 -2.58 4.60 5.07
CA THR A 123 -3.18 4.47 6.42
C THR A 123 -3.68 3.04 6.65
N ILE A 124 -4.47 2.51 5.71
CA ILE A 124 -4.98 1.13 5.77
C ILE A 124 -3.82 0.13 5.72
N THR A 125 -2.86 0.35 4.84
CA THR A 125 -1.68 -0.52 4.68
C THR A 125 -0.87 -0.62 5.97
N MET A 126 -0.57 0.51 6.61
CA MET A 126 0.18 0.55 7.87
C MET A 126 -0.58 -0.14 9.01
N PHE A 127 -1.89 0.07 9.09
CA PHE A 127 -2.74 -0.64 10.04
C PHE A 127 -2.64 -2.16 9.87
N VAL A 128 -2.86 -2.64 8.64
CA VAL A 128 -2.82 -4.08 8.32
C VAL A 128 -1.44 -4.66 8.56
N PHE A 129 -0.38 -3.94 8.20
CA PHE A 129 1.01 -4.37 8.44
C PHE A 129 1.27 -4.61 9.92
N VAL A 130 0.95 -3.65 10.79
CA VAL A 130 1.14 -3.79 12.24
C VAL A 130 0.29 -4.92 12.80
N TRP A 131 -0.93 -5.08 12.31
CA TRP A 131 -1.82 -6.17 12.72
C TRP A 131 -1.26 -7.55 12.36
N LEU A 132 -0.64 -7.69 11.20
CA LEU A 132 -0.01 -8.93 10.74
C LEU A 132 1.30 -9.22 11.48
N VAL A 133 2.17 -8.21 11.62
CA VAL A 133 3.53 -8.37 12.16
C VAL A 133 3.54 -8.40 13.67
N LYS A 134 2.66 -7.64 14.34
CA LYS A 134 2.60 -7.46 15.80
C LYS A 134 3.97 -7.04 16.37
N PRO A 135 4.52 -5.88 15.96
CA PRO A 135 5.83 -5.45 16.39
C PRO A 135 5.88 -5.13 17.88
N THR A 136 7.05 -5.23 18.50
CA THR A 136 7.32 -4.68 19.82
C THR A 136 7.29 -3.15 19.77
N TRP A 137 7.21 -2.47 20.92
CA TRP A 137 7.26 -1.00 20.97
C TRP A 137 8.57 -0.44 20.41
N LYS A 138 9.69 -1.12 20.68
CA LYS A 138 11.00 -0.74 20.14
C LYS A 138 11.02 -0.82 18.61
N GLN A 139 10.49 -1.92 18.04
CA GLN A 139 10.39 -2.08 16.59
C GLN A 139 9.45 -1.06 15.98
N LEU A 140 8.31 -0.76 16.61
CA LEU A 140 7.38 0.26 16.17
C LEU A 140 8.05 1.63 16.12
N GLY A 141 8.81 2.01 17.18
CA GLY A 141 9.56 3.26 17.21
C GLY A 141 10.58 3.37 16.08
N ILE A 142 11.34 2.30 15.83
CA ILE A 142 12.30 2.26 14.71
C ILE A 142 11.58 2.45 13.37
N LEU A 143 10.48 1.74 13.15
CA LEU A 143 9.67 1.88 11.92
C LEU A 143 9.13 3.30 11.76
N THR A 144 8.60 3.88 12.84
CA THR A 144 8.12 5.27 12.84
C THR A 144 9.20 6.25 12.41
N VAL A 145 10.40 6.14 12.98
CA VAL A 145 11.53 6.98 12.62
C VAL A 145 11.93 6.79 11.15
N LEU A 146 12.06 5.55 10.70
CA LEU A 146 12.43 5.26 9.31
C LEU A 146 11.42 5.84 8.31
N PHE A 147 10.12 5.64 8.53
CA PHE A 147 9.09 6.20 7.65
C PHE A 147 9.02 7.72 7.70
N SER A 148 9.20 8.32 8.88
CA SER A 148 9.17 9.79 9.03
C SER A 148 10.36 10.47 8.36
N LEU A 149 11.53 9.83 8.39
CA LEU A 149 12.74 10.37 7.76
C LEU A 149 12.81 10.12 6.24
N TYR A 150 11.99 9.20 5.72
CA TYR A 150 11.96 8.91 4.30
C TYR A 150 11.16 9.96 3.52
N SER A 151 11.81 11.06 3.19
CA SER A 151 11.18 12.23 2.55
C SER A 151 10.48 11.92 1.22
N LEU A 152 10.99 10.96 0.44
CA LEU A 152 10.38 10.51 -0.81
C LEU A 152 8.98 9.93 -0.58
N PHE A 153 8.77 9.21 0.52
CA PHE A 153 7.48 8.65 0.90
C PHE A 153 6.40 9.74 1.04
N VAL A 154 6.73 10.82 1.77
CA VAL A 154 5.80 11.95 1.96
C VAL A 154 5.58 12.70 0.65
N ARG A 155 6.62 12.87 -0.16
CA ARG A 155 6.50 13.50 -1.48
C ARG A 155 5.52 12.75 -2.39
N TYR A 156 5.62 11.43 -2.46
CA TYR A 156 4.72 10.62 -3.29
C TYR A 156 3.28 10.63 -2.76
N MET A 157 3.07 10.65 -1.44
CA MET A 157 1.72 10.78 -0.87
C MET A 157 1.04 12.09 -1.25
N LEU A 158 1.79 13.20 -1.30
CA LEU A 158 1.29 14.55 -1.62
C LEU A 158 1.33 14.84 -3.13
N SER A 159 1.41 13.83 -3.97
CA SER A 159 1.52 13.98 -5.42
C SER A 159 0.43 13.19 -6.16
N GLY A 160 0.31 13.46 -7.46
CA GLY A 160 -0.49 12.68 -8.41
C GLY A 160 0.24 11.44 -8.94
N MET A 161 1.20 10.91 -8.18
CA MET A 161 1.99 9.74 -8.58
C MET A 161 1.42 8.48 -7.95
N PRO A 162 1.08 7.44 -8.75
CA PRO A 162 0.43 6.22 -8.25
C PRO A 162 1.39 5.20 -7.63
N GLU A 163 2.69 5.46 -7.57
CA GLU A 163 3.70 4.57 -6.99
C GLU A 163 3.44 4.24 -5.52
N VAL A 164 2.66 5.06 -4.83
CA VAL A 164 2.17 4.77 -3.47
C VAL A 164 1.45 3.41 -3.39
N ILE A 165 0.81 2.99 -4.48
CA ILE A 165 0.16 1.67 -4.58
C ILE A 165 1.21 0.56 -4.52
N CYS A 166 2.34 0.73 -5.22
CA CYS A 166 3.45 -0.21 -5.18
C CYS A 166 4.07 -0.29 -3.78
N PHE A 167 4.28 0.85 -3.11
CA PHE A 167 4.74 0.87 -1.72
C PHE A 167 3.78 0.13 -0.79
N SER A 168 2.48 0.36 -0.96
CA SER A 168 1.44 -0.30 -0.17
C SER A 168 1.47 -1.81 -0.35
N LEU A 169 1.54 -2.28 -1.60
CA LEU A 169 1.63 -3.71 -1.93
C LEU A 169 2.91 -4.34 -1.37
N LEU A 170 4.06 -3.65 -1.48
CA LEU A 170 5.34 -4.12 -0.91
C LEU A 170 5.26 -4.25 0.61
N ILE A 171 4.75 -3.26 1.31
CA ILE A 171 4.59 -3.29 2.77
C ILE A 171 3.68 -4.44 3.18
N LEU A 172 2.56 -4.65 2.47
CA LEU A 172 1.66 -5.78 2.73
C LEU A 172 2.32 -7.12 2.45
N PHE A 173 3.08 -7.24 1.37
CA PHE A 173 3.84 -8.45 1.07
C PHE A 173 4.80 -8.81 2.20
N TYR A 174 5.62 -7.87 2.66
CA TYR A 174 6.54 -8.09 3.77
C TYR A 174 5.80 -8.40 5.08
N GLY A 175 4.69 -7.73 5.36
CA GLY A 175 3.84 -8.04 6.52
C GLY A 175 3.32 -9.47 6.51
N LEU A 176 2.84 -9.93 5.35
CA LEU A 176 2.38 -11.31 5.15
C LEU A 176 3.53 -12.31 5.27
N ALA A 177 4.70 -12.02 4.67
CA ALA A 177 5.88 -12.86 4.76
C ALA A 177 6.35 -13.04 6.21
N MET A 178 6.49 -11.95 6.96
CA MET A 178 6.84 -12.01 8.38
C MET A 178 5.80 -12.76 9.22
N SER A 179 4.52 -12.58 8.90
CA SER A 179 3.44 -13.30 9.56
C SER A 179 3.40 -14.78 9.18
N TYR A 180 3.75 -15.12 7.93
CA TYR A 180 3.86 -16.50 7.44
C TYR A 180 5.00 -17.24 8.14
N LEU A 181 6.18 -16.63 8.27
CA LEU A 181 7.32 -17.21 8.99
C LEU A 181 7.00 -17.53 10.46
N LYS A 182 6.10 -16.75 11.08
CA LYS A 182 5.65 -17.03 12.47
C LYS A 182 4.65 -18.18 12.56
N LYS A 183 3.77 -18.27 11.59
CA LYS A 183 2.72 -19.29 11.49
C LYS A 183 2.36 -19.49 10.04
N GLU A 184 2.75 -20.63 9.51
CA GLU A 184 2.44 -21.04 8.14
C GLU A 184 0.92 -21.10 7.91
N SER A 185 0.47 -20.60 6.76
CA SER A 185 -0.94 -20.61 6.36
C SER A 185 -1.04 -20.54 4.84
N ARG A 186 -1.83 -21.42 4.23
CA ARG A 186 -2.10 -21.41 2.78
C ARG A 186 -2.70 -20.09 2.31
N GLY A 187 -3.60 -19.49 3.09
CA GLY A 187 -4.19 -18.20 2.75
C GLY A 187 -3.16 -17.07 2.65
N LYS A 188 -2.16 -17.03 3.55
CA LYS A 188 -1.09 -16.03 3.47
C LYS A 188 -0.22 -16.26 2.24
N LEU A 189 0.08 -17.51 1.89
CA LEU A 189 0.87 -17.85 0.71
C LEU A 189 0.14 -17.42 -0.58
N ILE A 190 -1.16 -17.69 -0.68
CA ILE A 190 -1.99 -17.24 -1.80
C ILE A 190 -2.01 -15.70 -1.87
N ALA A 191 -2.21 -15.03 -0.74
CA ALA A 191 -2.21 -13.56 -0.70
C ALA A 191 -0.86 -12.97 -1.15
N MET A 192 0.26 -13.55 -0.73
CA MET A 192 1.60 -13.15 -1.18
C MET A 192 1.77 -13.37 -2.68
N PHE A 193 1.28 -14.48 -3.21
CA PHE A 193 1.31 -14.75 -4.65
C PHE A 193 0.51 -13.71 -5.43
N VAL A 194 -0.73 -13.42 -5.00
CA VAL A 194 -1.59 -12.40 -5.64
C VAL A 194 -0.90 -11.03 -5.62
N ILE A 195 -0.34 -10.61 -4.48
CA ILE A 195 0.38 -9.33 -4.37
C ILE A 195 1.60 -9.31 -5.30
N SER A 196 2.33 -10.43 -5.43
CA SER A 196 3.47 -10.53 -6.37
C SER A 196 3.03 -10.33 -7.82
N VAL A 197 1.90 -10.93 -8.21
CA VAL A 197 1.32 -10.73 -9.55
C VAL A 197 0.96 -9.26 -9.76
N LEU A 198 0.27 -8.64 -8.80
CA LEU A 198 -0.09 -7.22 -8.89
C LEU A 198 1.15 -6.31 -9.00
N LEU A 199 2.19 -6.55 -8.20
CA LEU A 199 3.45 -5.81 -8.28
C LEU A 199 4.13 -5.96 -9.64
N THR A 200 4.10 -7.15 -10.21
CA THR A 200 4.66 -7.40 -11.56
C THR A 200 3.86 -6.63 -12.62
N LEU A 201 2.54 -6.63 -12.50
CA LEU A 201 1.64 -5.88 -13.41
C LEU A 201 1.78 -4.36 -13.24
N CYS A 202 2.24 -3.86 -12.10
CA CYS A 202 2.58 -2.45 -11.90
C CYS A 202 3.90 -2.02 -12.55
N GLY A 203 4.53 -2.86 -13.37
CA GLY A 203 5.78 -2.53 -14.07
C GLY A 203 7.04 -2.66 -13.20
N LEU A 204 6.91 -3.00 -11.92
CA LEU A 204 8.05 -3.38 -11.10
C LEU A 204 8.51 -4.77 -11.52
N ILE A 205 9.75 -4.87 -12.01
CA ILE A 205 10.41 -6.16 -12.33
C ILE A 205 10.70 -6.88 -11.01
N CYS A 206 9.67 -7.32 -10.35
CA CYS A 206 9.76 -8.01 -9.07
C CYS A 206 9.72 -9.53 -9.25
N CYS A 207 10.41 -10.05 -10.29
CA CYS A 207 10.54 -11.50 -10.52
C CYS A 207 11.02 -12.24 -9.28
N CYS A 208 11.83 -11.60 -8.44
CA CYS A 208 12.33 -12.17 -7.19
C CYS A 208 11.21 -12.49 -6.18
N PHE A 209 10.07 -11.79 -6.21
CA PHE A 209 8.96 -12.06 -5.31
C PHE A 209 8.20 -13.35 -5.67
N TRP A 210 8.25 -13.79 -6.93
CA TRP A 210 7.70 -15.07 -7.36
C TRP A 210 8.41 -16.27 -6.76
N LEU A 211 9.72 -16.14 -6.52
CA LEU A 211 10.54 -17.22 -5.98
C LEU A 211 10.17 -17.55 -4.53
N TRP A 212 9.82 -16.55 -3.73
CA TRP A 212 9.51 -16.76 -2.32
C TRP A 212 8.29 -17.68 -2.08
N PRO A 213 7.11 -17.44 -2.68
CA PRO A 213 5.97 -18.35 -2.54
C PRO A 213 6.24 -19.75 -3.11
N ALA A 214 7.00 -19.85 -4.22
CA ALA A 214 7.36 -21.12 -4.83
C ALA A 214 8.30 -21.94 -3.93
N ILE A 215 9.31 -21.32 -3.35
CA ILE A 215 10.26 -21.97 -2.43
C ILE A 215 9.54 -22.37 -1.13
N SER A 216 8.74 -21.48 -0.56
CA SER A 216 8.00 -21.74 0.68
C SER A 216 6.94 -22.82 0.48
N GLY A 217 6.23 -22.81 -0.65
CA GLY A 217 5.24 -23.81 -0.99
C GLY A 217 5.84 -25.21 -1.16
N SER A 218 7.00 -25.31 -1.82
CA SER A 218 7.72 -26.59 -1.98
C SER A 218 8.28 -27.13 -0.67
N ALA A 219 8.67 -26.26 0.26
CA ALA A 219 9.12 -26.66 1.60
C ALA A 219 7.97 -27.21 2.46
N VAL A 220 6.77 -26.62 2.35
CA VAL A 220 5.57 -27.09 3.04
C VAL A 220 5.12 -28.46 2.50
N ILE A 221 5.13 -28.63 1.18
CA ILE A 221 4.77 -29.91 0.55
C ILE A 221 5.75 -31.03 0.97
N LYS A 222 7.06 -30.74 1.03
CA LYS A 222 8.07 -31.72 1.51
C LYS A 222 7.87 -32.09 2.99
N ARG A 223 7.47 -31.17 3.86
CA ARG A 223 7.20 -31.48 5.27
C ARG A 223 5.95 -32.33 5.46
N GLN A 224 4.90 -32.13 4.67
CA GLN A 224 3.66 -32.92 4.74
C GLN A 224 3.86 -34.32 4.16
N GLY A 225 4.63 -34.47 3.08
CA GLY A 225 4.92 -35.79 2.48
C GLY A 225 5.93 -36.65 3.28
N GLY A 226 6.63 -36.06 4.27
CA GLY A 226 7.55 -36.78 5.15
C GLY A 226 6.91 -37.31 6.45
N SER A 227 5.71 -36.81 6.81
CA SER A 227 5.02 -37.22 8.04
C SER A 227 4.16 -38.50 7.87
N ASP A 228 3.90 -38.93 6.64
CA ASP A 228 3.07 -40.10 6.38
C ASP A 228 3.90 -41.40 6.17
N ARG A 229 5.16 -41.38 6.56
CA ARG A 229 6.06 -42.55 6.50
C ARG A 229 6.68 -42.89 7.86
N PHE A 230 5.87 -43.11 8.87
CA PHE A 230 6.23 -43.90 10.05
C PHE A 230 4.98 -44.52 10.67
#